data_11d6111fc043b80d75e7199afd18d08d
#
_entry.id   11d6111fc043b80d75e7199afd18d08d
#
_cell.length_a   1.000
_cell.length_b   1.000
_cell.length_c   1.000
_cell.angle_alpha   90.00
_cell.angle_beta   90.00
_cell.angle_gamma   90.00
#
_symmetry.space_group_name_H-M   'P 1'
#
loop_
_entity.id
_entity.type
_entity.pdbx_description
1 polymer ?
#
loop_
_entity_poly.entity_id
_entity_poly.type
_entity_poly.pdbx_seq_one_letter_code
_entity_poly.pdbx_strand_id
1 'polypeptide(L)'
;MCISLAACGGDDAKTSAGSQKLPQLTGVTAKGTPGKKPEISFKTPLSVENNATAVLQEGDGEALKNGDRLCLQLTQYSLKTGEEIATTWDSNVPECSLVFNEADEPGSAESATLAQIANATLKGKKLNTTFGVGINDGSGDAQNYLLVATPVSQSTDLTKAEGKKVKDVPADLPKVTTATNGKPSIDMNGYKGSDKLVAQTLIEGNGPEITDDTYAAVVKYTGWLLDGKQFDSSWDRNDTFTATLNGGVIQGWTEGLRGKKVGSQVLLVVPPDLGYGDKEQGEIPANSTLVFVVDILAKY
;
A
#
# COMPACT_ATOMS: atom_id res chain seq x y z
N MET A 1 9.78 72.54 -8.66
CA MET A 1 8.39 72.88 -8.80
C MET A 1 7.69 71.74 -9.45
N CYS A 2 6.76 71.18 -8.76
CA CYS A 2 5.88 70.06 -9.05
C CYS A 2 6.49 68.79 -9.62
N ILE A 3 6.79 67.91 -8.68
CA ILE A 3 7.17 66.49 -8.90
C ILE A 3 5.91 65.68 -8.73
N SER A 4 5.42 65.01 -9.78
CA SER A 4 4.34 64.03 -9.68
C SER A 4 4.92 62.63 -9.64
N LEU A 5 4.63 61.92 -8.56
CA LEU A 5 4.90 60.50 -8.40
C LEU A 5 3.85 59.70 -9.19
N ALA A 6 4.33 58.90 -10.14
CA ALA A 6 3.56 57.86 -10.76
C ALA A 6 3.85 56.54 -9.98
N ALA A 7 2.84 56.00 -9.34
CA ALA A 7 2.87 54.69 -8.71
C ALA A 7 2.74 53.61 -9.79
N CYS A 8 3.78 52.80 -9.98
CA CYS A 8 3.67 51.58 -10.74
C CYS A 8 3.03 50.50 -9.82
N GLY A 9 1.79 50.16 -10.12
CA GLY A 9 1.16 49.01 -9.59
C GLY A 9 1.80 47.75 -10.15
N GLY A 10 2.43 46.94 -9.30
CA GLY A 10 2.86 45.61 -9.66
C GLY A 10 1.66 44.69 -9.72
N ASP A 11 1.36 44.19 -10.89
CA ASP A 11 0.47 43.04 -11.05
C ASP A 11 1.19 41.79 -10.50
N ASP A 12 0.76 41.34 -9.32
CA ASP A 12 1.06 40.03 -8.84
C ASP A 12 0.35 39.00 -9.74
N ALA A 13 1.06 38.54 -10.76
CA ALA A 13 0.69 37.40 -11.53
C ALA A 13 0.72 36.18 -10.59
N LYS A 14 -0.42 35.85 -10.00
CA LYS A 14 -0.68 34.51 -9.49
C LYS A 14 -0.55 33.55 -10.66
N THR A 15 0.61 32.93 -10.80
CA THR A 15 0.80 31.73 -11.58
C THR A 15 -0.08 30.65 -10.94
N SER A 16 -1.27 30.47 -11.46
CA SER A 16 -2.02 29.24 -11.27
C SER A 16 -1.14 28.13 -11.81
N ALA A 17 -0.61 27.28 -10.93
CA ALA A 17 -0.01 26.02 -11.32
C ALA A 17 -1.14 25.21 -11.99
N GLY A 18 -1.26 25.32 -13.31
CA GLY A 18 -2.12 24.45 -14.09
C GLY A 18 -1.57 23.04 -13.94
N SER A 19 -2.40 22.08 -13.55
CA SER A 19 -2.03 20.66 -13.56
C SER A 19 -1.52 20.34 -14.97
N GLN A 20 -0.23 20.02 -15.09
CA GLN A 20 0.33 19.63 -16.38
C GLN A 20 -0.20 18.23 -16.69
N LYS A 21 -0.95 18.14 -17.79
CA LYS A 21 -1.49 16.88 -18.28
C LYS A 21 -0.34 15.91 -18.55
N LEU A 22 -0.47 14.66 -18.07
CA LEU A 22 0.50 13.60 -18.37
C LEU A 22 0.69 13.45 -19.88
N PRO A 23 1.93 13.17 -20.35
CA PRO A 23 2.20 12.90 -21.75
C PRO A 23 1.37 11.72 -22.25
N GLN A 24 1.00 11.77 -23.52
CA GLN A 24 0.19 10.71 -24.14
C GLN A 24 1.06 9.56 -24.64
N LEU A 25 0.84 8.35 -24.14
CA LEU A 25 1.45 7.15 -24.69
C LEU A 25 0.79 6.82 -26.04
N THR A 26 1.59 6.70 -27.10
CA THR A 26 1.12 6.40 -28.45
C THR A 26 1.85 5.18 -29.02
N GLY A 27 1.28 4.56 -30.04
CA GLY A 27 1.91 3.43 -30.77
C GLY A 27 1.87 2.10 -30.05
N VAL A 28 1.17 2.00 -28.90
CA VAL A 28 0.94 0.76 -28.14
C VAL A 28 -0.51 0.36 -28.27
N THR A 29 -0.76 -0.92 -28.46
CA THR A 29 -2.11 -1.50 -28.50
C THR A 29 -2.19 -2.73 -27.61
N ALA A 30 -3.37 -2.95 -27.01
CA ALA A 30 -3.71 -4.15 -26.26
C ALA A 30 -4.87 -4.88 -26.94
N LYS A 31 -4.83 -6.21 -26.92
CA LYS A 31 -5.89 -7.10 -27.41
C LYS A 31 -6.15 -8.22 -26.40
N GLY A 32 -7.31 -8.84 -26.48
CA GLY A 32 -7.70 -9.95 -25.63
C GLY A 32 -8.99 -9.68 -24.86
N THR A 33 -9.30 -10.55 -23.93
CA THR A 33 -10.46 -10.41 -23.03
C THR A 33 -10.10 -9.51 -21.85
N PRO A 34 -10.87 -8.46 -21.51
CA PRO A 34 -10.65 -7.66 -20.33
C PRO A 34 -10.49 -8.53 -19.07
N GLY A 35 -9.57 -8.16 -18.17
CA GLY A 35 -9.28 -8.92 -16.94
C GLY A 35 -8.48 -10.22 -17.15
N LYS A 36 -7.97 -10.47 -18.35
CA LYS A 36 -6.99 -11.52 -18.65
C LYS A 36 -5.69 -10.88 -19.14
N LYS A 37 -4.58 -11.66 -19.13
CA LYS A 37 -3.29 -11.20 -19.64
C LYS A 37 -3.47 -10.67 -21.07
N PRO A 38 -3.25 -9.37 -21.31
CA PRO A 38 -3.46 -8.77 -22.63
C PRO A 38 -2.30 -9.13 -23.57
N GLU A 39 -2.59 -9.23 -24.86
CA GLU A 39 -1.57 -9.26 -25.91
C GLU A 39 -1.19 -7.82 -26.24
N ILE A 40 0.06 -7.43 -25.94
CA ILE A 40 0.57 -6.08 -26.16
C ILE A 40 1.39 -6.05 -27.45
N SER A 41 1.15 -5.04 -28.27
CA SER A 41 1.87 -4.85 -29.53
C SER A 41 2.29 -3.40 -29.69
N PHE A 42 3.56 -3.18 -30.09
CA PHE A 42 4.13 -1.91 -30.48
C PHE A 42 5.34 -2.12 -31.39
N LYS A 43 5.75 -1.06 -32.11
CA LYS A 43 6.96 -1.11 -32.94
C LYS A 43 8.21 -0.86 -32.09
N THR A 44 9.26 -1.62 -32.34
CA THR A 44 10.54 -1.51 -31.65
C THR A 44 11.60 -0.87 -32.54
N PRO A 45 12.51 -0.04 -31.99
CA PRO A 45 12.42 0.50 -30.63
C PRO A 45 11.27 1.49 -30.48
N LEU A 46 10.61 1.48 -29.30
CA LEU A 46 9.57 2.46 -28.97
C LEU A 46 10.20 3.62 -28.18
N SER A 47 10.01 4.84 -28.69
CA SER A 47 10.38 6.06 -27.98
C SER A 47 9.17 6.62 -27.26
N VAL A 48 9.31 6.91 -25.97
CA VAL A 48 8.26 7.47 -25.12
C VAL A 48 8.80 8.64 -24.31
N GLU A 49 7.94 9.62 -24.03
CA GLU A 49 8.22 10.58 -22.97
C GLU A 49 8.08 9.88 -21.61
N ASN A 50 8.87 10.30 -20.62
CA ASN A 50 8.77 9.72 -19.27
C ASN A 50 7.37 9.96 -18.71
N ASN A 51 6.79 8.92 -18.09
CA ASN A 51 5.44 8.92 -17.51
C ASN A 51 4.31 9.13 -18.55
N ALA A 52 4.60 8.95 -19.85
CA ALA A 52 3.55 8.93 -20.86
C ALA A 52 2.57 7.79 -20.61
N THR A 53 1.27 8.08 -20.62
CA THR A 53 0.24 7.08 -20.27
C THR A 53 -0.94 7.07 -21.23
N ALA A 54 -1.60 5.92 -21.36
CA ALA A 54 -2.84 5.76 -22.11
C ALA A 54 -3.64 4.55 -21.60
N VAL A 55 -4.96 4.65 -21.69
CA VAL A 55 -5.83 3.46 -21.67
C VAL A 55 -5.63 2.71 -22.97
N LEU A 56 -5.24 1.45 -22.88
CA LEU A 56 -4.97 0.56 -24.01
C LEU A 56 -6.19 -0.32 -24.35
N GLN A 57 -6.99 -0.66 -23.32
CA GLN A 57 -8.24 -1.42 -23.45
C GLN A 57 -9.20 -1.01 -22.34
N GLU A 58 -10.45 -0.73 -22.68
CA GLU A 58 -11.50 -0.45 -21.70
C GLU A 58 -11.91 -1.71 -20.93
N GLY A 59 -12.15 -1.53 -19.62
CA GLY A 59 -12.59 -2.61 -18.75
C GLY A 59 -14.09 -2.86 -18.81
N ASP A 60 -14.48 -4.07 -18.47
CA ASP A 60 -15.88 -4.56 -18.48
C ASP A 60 -16.42 -4.85 -17.07
N GLY A 61 -15.59 -4.69 -16.02
CA GLY A 61 -15.96 -4.95 -14.64
C GLY A 61 -16.78 -3.82 -13.99
N GLU A 62 -16.84 -3.83 -12.65
CA GLU A 62 -17.47 -2.77 -11.87
C GLU A 62 -16.72 -1.45 -12.00
N ALA A 63 -17.42 -0.32 -11.80
CA ALA A 63 -16.77 0.98 -11.71
C ALA A 63 -15.77 1.00 -10.55
N LEU A 64 -14.62 1.63 -10.75
CA LEU A 64 -13.64 1.85 -9.68
C LEU A 64 -14.23 2.79 -8.65
N LYS A 65 -13.97 2.52 -7.37
CA LYS A 65 -14.51 3.30 -6.25
C LYS A 65 -13.39 4.03 -5.55
N ASN A 66 -13.57 5.33 -5.38
CA ASN A 66 -12.63 6.18 -4.65
C ASN A 66 -12.43 5.68 -3.22
N GLY A 67 -11.19 5.52 -2.80
CA GLY A 67 -10.80 4.98 -1.50
C GLY A 67 -10.64 3.47 -1.44
N ASP A 68 -11.04 2.73 -2.49
CA ASP A 68 -10.82 1.28 -2.55
C ASP A 68 -9.37 0.96 -2.92
N ARG A 69 -8.87 -0.13 -2.36
CA ARG A 69 -7.60 -0.73 -2.74
C ARG A 69 -7.76 -1.51 -4.03
N LEU A 70 -6.89 -1.24 -4.99
CA LEU A 70 -6.85 -1.95 -6.26
C LEU A 70 -5.72 -2.98 -6.26
N CYS A 71 -6.01 -4.18 -6.75
CA CYS A 71 -5.00 -5.17 -7.08
C CYS A 71 -4.78 -5.17 -8.59
N LEU A 72 -3.54 -4.89 -9.01
CA LEU A 72 -3.16 -4.75 -10.40
C LEU A 72 -2.29 -5.93 -10.84
N GLN A 73 -2.65 -6.55 -11.94
CA GLN A 73 -1.71 -7.39 -12.67
C GLN A 73 -0.82 -6.51 -13.55
N LEU A 74 0.47 -6.77 -13.51
CA LEU A 74 1.50 -5.96 -14.14
C LEU A 74 2.30 -6.77 -15.15
N THR A 75 2.72 -6.12 -16.22
CA THR A 75 3.73 -6.65 -17.15
C THR A 75 4.68 -5.52 -17.55
N GLN A 76 5.96 -5.80 -17.57
CA GLN A 76 7.01 -4.90 -18.04
C GLN A 76 7.55 -5.41 -19.37
N TYR A 77 7.69 -4.51 -20.34
CA TYR A 77 8.26 -4.78 -21.66
C TYR A 77 9.45 -3.88 -21.93
N SER A 78 10.50 -4.43 -22.57
CA SER A 78 11.63 -3.65 -23.07
C SER A 78 11.17 -2.71 -24.20
N LEU A 79 11.37 -1.40 -24.05
CA LEU A 79 11.11 -0.44 -25.12
C LEU A 79 12.00 -0.68 -26.34
N LYS A 80 13.17 -1.27 -26.15
CA LYS A 80 14.17 -1.53 -27.20
C LYS A 80 13.84 -2.75 -28.04
N THR A 81 13.49 -3.87 -27.38
CA THR A 81 13.29 -5.18 -28.04
C THR A 81 11.84 -5.60 -28.15
N GLY A 82 10.95 -5.06 -27.31
CA GLY A 82 9.57 -5.50 -27.20
C GLY A 82 9.38 -6.77 -26.35
N GLU A 83 10.47 -7.34 -25.82
CA GLU A 83 10.42 -8.55 -25.00
C GLU A 83 9.79 -8.27 -23.63
N GLU A 84 9.04 -9.23 -23.14
CA GLU A 84 8.52 -9.24 -21.78
C GLU A 84 9.68 -9.43 -20.80
N ILE A 85 9.86 -8.48 -19.87
CA ILE A 85 10.91 -8.50 -18.84
C ILE A 85 10.41 -9.23 -17.60
N ALA A 86 9.20 -8.90 -17.16
CA ALA A 86 8.58 -9.47 -15.96
C ALA A 86 7.05 -9.36 -16.05
N THR A 87 6.36 -10.28 -15.39
CA THR A 87 4.90 -10.25 -15.29
C THR A 87 4.42 -10.88 -13.99
N THR A 88 3.36 -10.32 -13.42
CA THR A 88 2.67 -10.90 -12.25
C THR A 88 1.58 -11.89 -12.65
N TRP A 89 1.18 -11.92 -13.92
CA TRP A 89 0.15 -12.83 -14.42
C TRP A 89 0.53 -14.31 -14.28
N ASP A 90 1.82 -14.63 -14.44
CA ASP A 90 2.27 -16.02 -14.42
C ASP A 90 2.26 -16.63 -13.01
N SER A 91 2.54 -15.81 -11.98
CA SER A 91 2.42 -16.20 -10.58
C SER A 91 1.01 -16.04 -10.02
N ASN A 92 0.15 -15.29 -10.73
CA ASN A 92 -1.17 -14.85 -10.27
C ASN A 92 -1.13 -14.11 -8.92
N VAL A 93 -0.06 -13.39 -8.64
CA VAL A 93 0.11 -12.53 -7.46
C VAL A 93 0.08 -11.07 -7.91
N PRO A 94 -1.08 -10.41 -7.85
CA PRO A 94 -1.21 -9.01 -8.26
C PRO A 94 -0.53 -8.07 -7.24
N GLU A 95 -0.14 -6.89 -7.70
CA GLU A 95 0.32 -5.79 -6.84
C GLU A 95 -0.89 -5.03 -6.29
N CYS A 96 -1.06 -4.98 -4.97
CA CYS A 96 -2.23 -4.39 -4.31
C CYS A 96 -1.90 -3.21 -3.39
N SER A 97 -0.80 -2.49 -3.60
CA SER A 97 -0.45 -1.33 -2.79
C SER A 97 -1.25 -0.07 -3.13
N LEU A 98 -1.86 -0.01 -4.33
CA LEU A 98 -2.57 1.18 -4.80
C LEU A 98 -3.92 1.34 -4.09
N VAL A 99 -4.10 2.45 -3.36
CA VAL A 99 -5.42 2.93 -2.94
C VAL A 99 -5.88 3.95 -3.97
N PHE A 100 -6.99 3.67 -4.64
CA PHE A 100 -7.51 4.51 -5.71
C PHE A 100 -8.03 5.85 -5.16
N ASN A 101 -7.51 6.95 -5.70
CA ASN A 101 -7.88 8.31 -5.29
C ASN A 101 -8.05 9.20 -6.52
N GLU A 102 -9.29 9.48 -6.89
CA GLU A 102 -9.61 10.31 -8.06
C GLU A 102 -9.13 11.77 -7.93
N ALA A 103 -8.83 12.22 -6.72
CA ALA A 103 -8.32 13.57 -6.46
C ALA A 103 -6.78 13.65 -6.46
N ASP A 104 -6.09 12.51 -6.48
CA ASP A 104 -4.62 12.44 -6.46
C ASP A 104 -4.07 12.65 -7.88
N GLU A 105 -4.08 13.91 -8.34
CA GLU A 105 -3.55 14.29 -9.64
C GLU A 105 -2.08 14.70 -9.51
N PRO A 106 -1.21 14.31 -10.47
CA PRO A 106 0.19 14.70 -10.43
C PRO A 106 0.35 16.22 -10.63
N GLY A 107 1.22 16.82 -9.83
CA GLY A 107 1.57 18.25 -9.96
C GLY A 107 2.34 18.56 -11.25
N SER A 108 3.20 17.63 -11.70
CA SER A 108 3.88 17.65 -13.00
C SER A 108 4.13 16.23 -13.50
N ALA A 109 4.32 16.07 -14.81
CA ALA A 109 4.65 14.76 -15.39
C ALA A 109 6.01 14.22 -14.91
N GLU A 110 6.98 15.10 -14.66
CA GLU A 110 8.34 14.73 -14.26
C GLU A 110 8.40 14.18 -12.82
N SER A 111 7.58 14.73 -11.92
CA SER A 111 7.54 14.35 -10.50
C SER A 111 6.43 13.38 -10.14
N ALA A 112 5.62 12.95 -11.13
CA ALA A 112 4.50 12.05 -10.91
C ALA A 112 4.96 10.67 -10.42
N THR A 113 4.37 10.20 -9.34
CA THR A 113 4.53 8.81 -8.90
C THR A 113 3.69 7.86 -9.75
N LEU A 114 4.05 6.57 -9.81
CA LEU A 114 3.23 5.56 -10.51
C LEU A 114 1.80 5.49 -9.97
N ALA A 115 1.61 5.71 -8.66
CA ALA A 115 0.29 5.77 -8.05
C ALA A 115 -0.53 6.94 -8.59
N GLN A 116 0.04 8.14 -8.67
CA GLN A 116 -0.62 9.32 -9.24
C GLN A 116 -0.96 9.14 -10.72
N ILE A 117 -0.03 8.56 -11.51
CA ILE A 117 -0.28 8.24 -12.92
C ILE A 117 -1.44 7.26 -13.07
N ALA A 118 -1.45 6.19 -12.26
CA ALA A 118 -2.52 5.20 -12.26
C ALA A 118 -3.87 5.84 -11.86
N ASN A 119 -3.91 6.64 -10.78
CA ASN A 119 -5.11 7.33 -10.32
C ASN A 119 -5.69 8.26 -11.41
N ALA A 120 -4.85 9.08 -12.03
CA ALA A 120 -5.26 9.99 -13.10
C ALA A 120 -5.76 9.23 -14.35
N THR A 121 -5.08 8.13 -14.72
CA THR A 121 -5.42 7.33 -15.90
C THR A 121 -6.70 6.51 -15.71
N LEU A 122 -6.92 6.02 -14.50
CA LEU A 122 -8.05 5.17 -14.14
C LEU A 122 -9.30 5.95 -13.71
N LYS A 123 -9.24 7.27 -13.61
CA LYS A 123 -10.37 8.12 -13.23
C LYS A 123 -11.58 7.87 -14.13
N GLY A 124 -12.73 7.53 -13.51
CA GLY A 124 -13.98 7.19 -14.22
C GLY A 124 -13.94 5.87 -14.99
N LYS A 125 -12.93 5.01 -14.75
CA LYS A 125 -12.78 3.71 -15.40
C LYS A 125 -13.39 2.58 -14.57
N LYS A 126 -13.30 1.37 -15.11
CA LYS A 126 -13.82 0.14 -14.50
C LYS A 126 -12.70 -0.84 -14.21
N LEU A 127 -12.94 -1.80 -13.35
CA LEU A 127 -12.09 -2.99 -13.25
C LEU A 127 -11.88 -3.61 -14.64
N ASN A 128 -10.76 -4.27 -14.83
CA ASN A 128 -10.29 -4.87 -16.06
C ASN A 128 -9.86 -3.85 -17.14
N THR A 129 -9.81 -2.54 -16.82
CA THR A 129 -9.20 -1.54 -17.73
C THR A 129 -7.70 -1.77 -17.80
N THR A 130 -7.15 -2.01 -18.98
CA THR A 130 -5.71 -2.10 -19.19
C THR A 130 -5.16 -0.75 -19.61
N PHE A 131 -4.12 -0.27 -18.92
CA PHE A 131 -3.43 0.95 -19.26
C PHE A 131 -1.91 0.73 -19.34
N GLY A 132 -1.22 1.59 -20.08
CA GLY A 132 0.22 1.57 -20.22
C GLY A 132 0.86 2.84 -19.68
N VAL A 133 2.08 2.69 -19.14
CA VAL A 133 2.94 3.80 -18.70
C VAL A 133 4.32 3.60 -19.29
N GLY A 134 4.80 4.57 -20.07
CA GLY A 134 6.16 4.60 -20.57
C GLY A 134 7.11 5.16 -19.53
N ILE A 135 8.10 4.39 -19.12
CA ILE A 135 9.14 4.82 -18.18
C ILE A 135 10.43 5.06 -18.96
N ASN A 136 10.87 6.31 -18.94
CA ASN A 136 12.10 6.75 -19.60
C ASN A 136 12.70 7.92 -18.80
N ASP A 137 13.37 7.58 -17.70
CA ASP A 137 13.94 8.56 -16.76
C ASP A 137 15.32 9.10 -17.17
N GLY A 138 15.82 8.69 -18.34
CA GLY A 138 17.12 9.12 -18.86
C GLY A 138 18.32 8.40 -18.24
N SER A 139 18.11 7.41 -17.36
CA SER A 139 19.19 6.69 -16.67
C SER A 139 19.86 5.61 -17.54
N GLY A 140 19.39 5.43 -18.77
CA GLY A 140 19.93 4.50 -19.77
C GLY A 140 18.97 3.40 -20.19
N ASP A 141 19.28 2.74 -21.29
CA ASP A 141 18.40 1.74 -21.95
C ASP A 141 17.91 0.61 -21.04
N ALA A 142 18.68 0.24 -20.01
CA ALA A 142 18.35 -0.87 -19.12
C ALA A 142 17.21 -0.54 -18.12
N GLN A 143 16.89 0.74 -17.94
CA GLN A 143 15.85 1.20 -17.03
C GLN A 143 14.60 1.72 -17.76
N ASN A 144 14.64 1.72 -19.10
CA ASN A 144 13.52 2.19 -19.91
C ASN A 144 12.62 1.02 -20.28
N TYR A 145 11.38 1.08 -19.83
CA TYR A 145 10.40 0.02 -20.07
C TYR A 145 8.98 0.56 -20.24
N LEU A 146 8.13 -0.24 -20.86
CA LEU A 146 6.69 -0.05 -20.87
C LEU A 146 6.10 -0.87 -19.72
N LEU A 147 5.48 -0.21 -18.75
CA LEU A 147 4.66 -0.85 -17.74
C LEU A 147 3.22 -0.94 -18.25
N VAL A 148 2.67 -2.15 -18.29
CA VAL A 148 1.25 -2.40 -18.57
C VAL A 148 0.59 -2.90 -17.30
N ALA A 149 -0.51 -2.28 -16.91
CA ALA A 149 -1.21 -2.58 -15.68
C ALA A 149 -2.72 -2.77 -15.92
N THR A 150 -3.32 -3.72 -15.21
CA THR A 150 -4.75 -4.02 -15.27
C THR A 150 -5.28 -4.23 -13.85
N PRO A 151 -6.13 -3.35 -13.29
CA PRO A 151 -6.82 -3.60 -12.03
C PRO A 151 -7.82 -4.74 -12.20
N VAL A 152 -7.58 -5.85 -11.49
CA VAL A 152 -8.38 -7.08 -11.58
C VAL A 152 -9.33 -7.27 -10.41
N SER A 153 -9.12 -6.56 -9.31
CA SER A 153 -10.02 -6.54 -8.16
C SER A 153 -9.91 -5.23 -7.39
N GLN A 154 -10.95 -4.93 -6.62
CA GLN A 154 -10.98 -3.80 -5.68
C GLN A 154 -11.61 -4.24 -4.36
N SER A 155 -11.18 -3.62 -3.25
CA SER A 155 -11.74 -3.85 -1.93
C SER A 155 -11.60 -2.60 -1.06
N THR A 156 -12.60 -2.35 -0.21
CA THR A 156 -12.51 -1.29 0.79
C THR A 156 -11.77 -1.82 2.02
N ASP A 157 -10.69 -1.17 2.40
CA ASP A 157 -9.97 -1.49 3.62
C ASP A 157 -10.81 -1.08 4.84
N LEU A 158 -10.77 -1.90 5.89
CA LEU A 158 -11.32 -1.50 7.18
C LEU A 158 -10.50 -0.35 7.78
N THR A 159 -11.11 0.46 8.63
CA THR A 159 -10.42 1.56 9.33
C THR A 159 -9.96 1.18 10.74
N LYS A 160 -10.53 0.11 11.29
CA LYS A 160 -10.22 -0.51 12.58
C LYS A 160 -10.69 -1.96 12.59
N ALA A 161 -10.32 -2.72 13.61
CA ALA A 161 -10.84 -4.08 13.80
C ALA A 161 -12.38 -4.07 13.97
N GLU A 162 -13.03 -5.02 13.29
CA GLU A 162 -14.48 -5.20 13.29
C GLU A 162 -14.80 -6.71 13.34
N GLY A 163 -15.54 -7.12 14.36
CA GLY A 163 -15.90 -8.52 14.54
C GLY A 163 -16.45 -8.84 15.91
N LYS A 164 -16.35 -10.09 16.28
CA LYS A 164 -16.86 -10.59 17.56
C LYS A 164 -15.78 -10.49 18.63
N LYS A 165 -16.09 -9.81 19.75
CA LYS A 165 -15.20 -9.73 20.90
C LYS A 165 -15.00 -11.13 21.51
N VAL A 166 -13.74 -11.53 21.71
CA VAL A 166 -13.38 -12.79 22.36
C VAL A 166 -13.57 -12.63 23.87
N LYS A 167 -14.28 -13.58 24.50
CA LYS A 167 -14.61 -13.52 25.93
C LYS A 167 -13.53 -14.18 26.79
N ASP A 168 -12.94 -15.26 26.29
CA ASP A 168 -12.01 -16.11 27.02
C ASP A 168 -10.55 -15.71 26.71
N VAL A 169 -10.19 -14.48 27.11
CA VAL A 169 -8.80 -14.01 27.05
C VAL A 169 -8.13 -14.38 28.38
N PRO A 170 -6.95 -15.03 28.38
CA PRO A 170 -6.22 -15.37 29.61
C PRO A 170 -6.01 -14.15 30.50
N ALA A 171 -6.31 -14.29 31.79
CA ALA A 171 -6.34 -13.17 32.74
C ALA A 171 -4.94 -12.66 33.11
N ASP A 172 -3.91 -13.46 32.88
CA ASP A 172 -2.48 -13.16 33.09
C ASP A 172 -1.84 -12.36 31.93
N LEU A 173 -2.50 -12.28 30.78
CA LEU A 173 -2.01 -11.47 29.66
C LEU A 173 -2.18 -9.96 29.91
N PRO A 174 -1.43 -9.11 29.18
CA PRO A 174 -1.67 -7.68 29.16
C PRO A 174 -3.12 -7.34 28.82
N LYS A 175 -3.70 -6.39 29.54
CA LYS A 175 -5.09 -5.96 29.33
C LYS A 175 -5.15 -4.83 28.31
N VAL A 176 -5.92 -5.04 27.25
CA VAL A 176 -6.12 -4.08 26.18
C VAL A 176 -7.48 -3.41 26.32
N THR A 177 -7.49 -2.08 26.22
CA THR A 177 -8.68 -1.28 26.07
C THR A 177 -8.62 -0.53 24.74
N THR A 178 -9.77 -0.36 24.09
CA THR A 178 -9.85 0.23 22.74
C THR A 178 -10.73 1.47 22.79
N ALA A 179 -10.21 2.59 22.32
CA ALA A 179 -10.95 3.83 22.16
C ALA A 179 -12.00 3.71 21.04
N THR A 180 -12.93 4.67 20.96
CA THR A 180 -14.01 4.68 19.96
C THR A 180 -13.48 4.72 18.51
N ASN A 181 -12.33 5.37 18.29
CA ASN A 181 -11.67 5.40 16.98
C ASN A 181 -10.90 4.10 16.64
N GLY A 182 -10.79 3.16 17.59
CA GLY A 182 -10.06 1.90 17.42
C GLY A 182 -8.66 1.88 18.05
N LYS A 183 -8.07 3.05 18.40
CA LYS A 183 -6.71 3.09 18.99
C LYS A 183 -6.66 2.28 20.29
N PRO A 184 -5.75 1.30 20.41
CA PRO A 184 -5.58 0.53 21.62
C PRO A 184 -4.73 1.27 22.65
N SER A 185 -5.01 0.99 23.92
CA SER A 185 -4.12 1.24 25.06
C SER A 185 -3.94 -0.03 25.86
N ILE A 186 -2.83 -0.15 26.57
CA ILE A 186 -2.44 -1.39 27.24
C ILE A 186 -2.11 -1.13 28.71
N ASP A 187 -2.53 -2.08 29.58
CA ASP A 187 -2.02 -2.26 30.93
C ASP A 187 -1.27 -3.60 30.93
N MET A 188 0.01 -3.59 31.19
CA MET A 188 0.83 -4.80 31.23
C MET A 188 0.40 -5.80 32.30
N ASN A 189 -0.44 -5.40 33.26
CA ASN A 189 -1.04 -6.31 34.27
C ASN A 189 0.03 -7.12 35.02
N GLY A 190 1.23 -6.58 35.18
CA GLY A 190 2.36 -7.27 35.80
C GLY A 190 2.95 -8.42 34.97
N TYR A 191 2.57 -8.53 33.68
CA TYR A 191 3.06 -9.55 32.76
C TYR A 191 4.59 -9.49 32.62
N LYS A 192 5.25 -10.65 32.70
CA LYS A 192 6.71 -10.76 32.69
C LYS A 192 7.33 -11.13 31.34
N GLY A 193 6.50 -11.26 30.32
CA GLY A 193 6.92 -11.76 29.02
C GLY A 193 6.70 -13.27 28.86
N SER A 194 7.07 -13.79 27.72
CA SER A 194 7.02 -15.20 27.37
C SER A 194 8.21 -15.55 26.50
N ASP A 195 8.78 -16.74 26.69
CA ASP A 195 9.81 -17.31 25.81
C ASP A 195 9.22 -17.84 24.50
N LYS A 196 7.89 -17.85 24.38
CA LYS A 196 7.16 -18.26 23.18
C LYS A 196 6.30 -17.14 22.67
N LEU A 197 6.08 -17.14 21.37
CA LEU A 197 5.13 -16.23 20.74
C LEU A 197 3.73 -16.42 21.35
N VAL A 198 3.12 -15.31 21.79
CA VAL A 198 1.70 -15.26 22.13
C VAL A 198 0.98 -14.49 21.03
N ALA A 199 -0.06 -15.08 20.45
CA ALA A 199 -0.91 -14.49 19.42
C ALA A 199 -2.39 -14.61 19.81
N GLN A 200 -2.79 -13.80 20.79
CA GLN A 200 -4.15 -13.83 21.36
C GLN A 200 -5.09 -12.95 20.53
N THR A 201 -6.11 -13.54 19.95
CA THR A 201 -7.20 -12.80 19.32
C THR A 201 -8.07 -12.12 20.37
N LEU A 202 -8.27 -10.82 20.26
CA LEU A 202 -9.13 -10.02 21.13
C LEU A 202 -10.50 -9.73 20.47
N ILE A 203 -10.47 -9.48 19.15
CA ILE A 203 -11.66 -9.38 18.30
C ILE A 203 -11.45 -10.36 17.15
N GLU A 204 -12.41 -11.24 16.94
CA GLU A 204 -12.40 -12.17 15.81
C GLU A 204 -13.11 -11.54 14.62
N GLY A 205 -12.37 -11.26 13.55
CA GLY A 205 -12.87 -10.72 12.30
C GLY A 205 -13.68 -11.73 11.49
N ASN A 206 -14.43 -11.23 10.52
CA ASN A 206 -15.27 -12.03 9.62
C ASN A 206 -14.76 -12.04 8.17
N GLY A 207 -13.67 -11.33 7.89
CA GLY A 207 -13.08 -11.26 6.55
C GLY A 207 -12.23 -12.48 6.19
N PRO A 208 -11.54 -12.45 5.07
CA PRO A 208 -10.67 -13.54 4.62
C PRO A 208 -9.50 -13.77 5.58
N GLU A 209 -9.07 -15.02 5.67
CA GLU A 209 -7.99 -15.46 6.56
C GLU A 209 -6.61 -15.16 5.95
N ILE A 210 -5.63 -14.78 6.79
CA ILE A 210 -4.22 -14.69 6.42
C ILE A 210 -3.67 -16.12 6.33
N THR A 211 -3.30 -16.52 5.12
CA THR A 211 -2.76 -17.83 4.77
C THR A 211 -1.27 -17.73 4.44
N ASP A 212 -0.62 -18.85 4.13
CA ASP A 212 0.77 -18.89 3.70
C ASP A 212 1.00 -18.15 2.37
N ASP A 213 -0.04 -18.09 1.52
CA ASP A 213 0.00 -17.38 0.23
C ASP A 213 -0.26 -15.87 0.37
N THR A 214 -0.58 -15.38 1.58
CA THR A 214 -0.80 -13.95 1.82
C THR A 214 0.54 -13.22 1.75
N TYR A 215 0.69 -12.35 0.76
CA TYR A 215 1.90 -11.55 0.59
C TYR A 215 2.02 -10.47 1.65
N ALA A 216 0.94 -9.74 1.90
CA ALA A 216 0.93 -8.65 2.87
C ALA A 216 -0.43 -8.49 3.57
N ALA A 217 -0.39 -7.92 4.76
CA ALA A 217 -1.55 -7.45 5.51
C ALA A 217 -1.47 -5.93 5.70
N VAL A 218 -2.59 -5.24 5.47
CA VAL A 218 -2.74 -3.83 5.85
C VAL A 218 -3.24 -3.79 7.28
N VAL A 219 -2.52 -3.08 8.13
CA VAL A 219 -2.83 -3.08 9.56
C VAL A 219 -2.77 -1.67 10.15
N LYS A 220 -3.43 -1.50 11.30
CA LYS A 220 -3.09 -0.48 12.28
C LYS A 220 -2.56 -1.16 13.53
N TYR A 221 -1.55 -0.57 14.16
CA TYR A 221 -0.94 -1.18 15.34
C TYR A 221 -0.41 -0.14 16.32
N THR A 222 -0.19 -0.60 17.54
CA THR A 222 0.67 0.06 18.51
C THR A 222 1.59 -0.98 19.15
N GLY A 223 2.85 -0.61 19.38
CA GLY A 223 3.89 -1.44 19.97
C GLY A 223 4.43 -0.86 21.28
N TRP A 224 4.64 -1.73 22.26
CA TRP A 224 5.16 -1.41 23.59
C TRP A 224 6.27 -2.35 24.02
N LEU A 225 7.14 -1.86 24.88
CA LEU A 225 8.04 -2.68 25.70
C LEU A 225 7.29 -3.24 26.91
N LEU A 226 7.87 -4.24 27.61
CA LEU A 226 7.25 -4.84 28.80
C LEU A 226 7.06 -3.88 29.98
N ASP A 227 7.80 -2.77 30.02
CA ASP A 227 7.61 -1.71 31.02
C ASP A 227 6.41 -0.79 30.72
N GLY A 228 5.73 -1.02 29.60
CA GLY A 228 4.60 -0.22 29.13
C GLY A 228 4.99 0.99 28.27
N LYS A 229 6.30 1.22 28.03
CA LYS A 229 6.75 2.30 27.15
C LYS A 229 6.34 1.99 25.70
N GLN A 230 5.52 2.87 25.10
CA GLN A 230 5.19 2.80 23.67
C GLN A 230 6.44 3.20 22.87
N PHE A 231 6.80 2.40 21.86
CA PHE A 231 7.90 2.72 20.97
C PHE A 231 7.43 3.06 19.54
N ASP A 232 6.24 2.56 19.14
CA ASP A 232 5.69 2.89 17.82
C ASP A 232 4.17 2.77 17.78
N SER A 233 3.52 3.56 16.89
CA SER A 233 2.08 3.49 16.65
C SER A 233 1.71 4.10 15.30
N SER A 234 1.09 3.30 14.43
CA SER A 234 0.51 3.81 13.19
C SER A 234 -0.73 4.67 13.44
N TRP A 235 -1.42 4.47 14.56
CA TRP A 235 -2.55 5.30 14.99
C TRP A 235 -2.14 6.75 15.25
N ASP A 236 -0.96 6.98 15.82
CA ASP A 236 -0.46 8.32 16.13
C ASP A 236 -0.06 9.09 14.86
N ARG A 237 0.33 8.39 13.84
CA ARG A 237 0.59 8.94 12.50
C ARG A 237 -0.67 9.10 11.66
N ASN A 238 -1.83 8.64 12.16
CA ASN A 238 -3.09 8.54 11.42
C ASN A 238 -2.95 7.81 10.07
N ASP A 239 -2.16 6.75 10.06
CA ASP A 239 -1.79 6.00 8.87
C ASP A 239 -2.03 4.50 9.06
N THR A 240 -1.95 3.74 7.98
CA THR A 240 -1.89 2.28 7.98
C THR A 240 -0.46 1.82 7.74
N PHE A 241 -0.18 0.58 8.10
CA PHE A 241 1.10 -0.06 7.82
C PHE A 241 0.86 -1.31 6.96
N THR A 242 1.59 -1.43 5.87
CA THR A 242 1.58 -2.63 5.04
C THR A 242 2.66 -3.59 5.55
N ALA A 243 2.21 -4.63 6.22
CA ALA A 243 3.06 -5.69 6.75
C ALA A 243 3.31 -6.74 5.68
N THR A 244 4.47 -6.69 5.00
CA THR A 244 4.90 -7.73 4.06
C THR A 244 5.31 -8.97 4.84
N LEU A 245 4.50 -10.04 4.77
CA LEU A 245 4.65 -11.23 5.61
C LEU A 245 5.78 -12.17 5.16
N ASN A 246 6.26 -12.01 3.93
CA ASN A 246 7.38 -12.78 3.38
C ASN A 246 8.74 -12.08 3.62
N GLY A 247 9.09 -11.82 4.89
CA GLY A 247 10.40 -11.29 5.28
C GLY A 247 10.50 -9.76 5.38
N GLY A 248 9.39 -9.01 5.22
CA GLY A 248 9.36 -7.56 5.39
C GLY A 248 9.04 -7.10 6.81
N VAL A 249 8.67 -8.02 7.71
CA VAL A 249 8.39 -7.79 9.13
C VAL A 249 9.11 -8.83 9.98
N ILE A 250 9.16 -8.59 11.31
CA ILE A 250 9.73 -9.55 12.26
C ILE A 250 8.94 -10.87 12.23
N GLN A 251 9.64 -11.99 12.49
CA GLN A 251 9.07 -13.33 12.41
C GLN A 251 7.83 -13.50 13.30
N GLY A 252 7.83 -12.88 14.49
CA GLY A 252 6.69 -12.88 15.39
C GLY A 252 5.40 -12.30 14.79
N TRP A 253 5.49 -11.38 13.83
CA TRP A 253 4.32 -10.88 13.10
C TRP A 253 3.86 -11.88 12.04
N THR A 254 4.78 -12.40 11.24
CA THR A 254 4.46 -13.41 10.22
C THR A 254 3.75 -14.61 10.84
N GLU A 255 4.28 -15.17 11.92
CA GLU A 255 3.69 -16.32 12.59
C GLU A 255 2.42 -15.97 13.38
N GLY A 256 2.42 -14.81 14.06
CA GLY A 256 1.32 -14.39 14.93
C GLY A 256 0.05 -13.96 14.20
N LEU A 257 0.19 -13.46 12.96
CA LEU A 257 -0.94 -13.05 12.12
C LEU A 257 -1.48 -14.18 11.25
N ARG A 258 -0.70 -15.24 11.02
CA ARG A 258 -1.15 -16.42 10.27
C ARG A 258 -2.38 -17.05 10.92
N GLY A 259 -3.37 -17.45 10.11
CA GLY A 259 -4.64 -17.98 10.56
C GLY A 259 -5.61 -16.94 11.14
N LYS A 260 -5.21 -15.66 11.23
CA LYS A 260 -6.11 -14.58 11.64
C LYS A 260 -6.90 -14.05 10.45
N LYS A 261 -8.08 -13.53 10.71
CA LYS A 261 -8.96 -12.99 9.66
C LYS A 261 -8.88 -11.47 9.59
N VAL A 262 -9.10 -10.93 8.43
CA VAL A 262 -9.35 -9.48 8.26
C VAL A 262 -10.53 -9.07 9.14
N GLY A 263 -10.39 -7.95 9.84
CA GLY A 263 -11.28 -7.47 10.89
C GLY A 263 -10.85 -7.89 12.29
N SER A 264 -9.86 -8.79 12.45
CA SER A 264 -9.39 -9.18 13.78
C SER A 264 -8.54 -8.10 14.45
N GLN A 265 -8.61 -8.06 15.79
CA GLN A 265 -7.63 -7.42 16.65
C GLN A 265 -6.85 -8.50 17.39
N VAL A 266 -5.52 -8.44 17.31
CA VAL A 266 -4.63 -9.46 17.85
C VAL A 266 -3.62 -8.82 18.82
N LEU A 267 -3.52 -9.36 20.04
CA LEU A 267 -2.44 -9.09 20.96
C LEU A 267 -1.28 -10.06 20.64
N LEU A 268 -0.13 -9.52 20.27
CA LEU A 268 1.10 -10.28 20.06
C LEU A 268 2.06 -9.98 21.21
N VAL A 269 2.63 -11.05 21.82
CA VAL A 269 3.83 -10.94 22.65
C VAL A 269 4.94 -11.69 21.94
N VAL A 270 5.93 -10.95 21.49
CA VAL A 270 7.00 -11.45 20.63
C VAL A 270 8.29 -11.54 21.44
N PRO A 271 8.82 -12.74 21.69
CA PRO A 271 10.10 -12.90 22.36
C PRO A 271 11.24 -12.37 21.47
N PRO A 272 12.43 -12.05 22.05
CA PRO A 272 13.53 -11.46 21.30
C PRO A 272 13.92 -12.23 20.03
N ASP A 273 13.96 -13.56 20.08
CA ASP A 273 14.38 -14.42 18.95
C ASP A 273 13.45 -14.33 17.73
N LEU A 274 12.19 -13.94 17.93
CA LEU A 274 11.21 -13.69 16.88
C LEU A 274 11.01 -12.20 16.58
N GLY A 275 11.76 -11.34 17.29
CA GLY A 275 11.80 -9.88 17.14
C GLY A 275 13.12 -9.41 16.55
N TYR A 276 13.84 -8.56 17.29
CA TYR A 276 15.12 -7.97 16.86
C TYR A 276 16.35 -8.64 17.47
N GLY A 277 16.18 -9.66 18.32
CA GLY A 277 17.25 -10.42 18.93
C GLY A 277 18.15 -9.56 19.82
N ASP A 278 19.43 -9.76 19.67
CA ASP A 278 20.51 -9.05 20.40
C ASP A 278 20.86 -7.67 19.81
N LYS A 279 20.06 -7.18 18.87
CA LYS A 279 20.27 -5.88 18.20
C LYS A 279 19.34 -4.81 18.76
N GLU A 280 19.88 -3.63 18.97
CA GLU A 280 19.08 -2.43 19.25
C GLU A 280 18.39 -1.96 17.96
N GLN A 281 17.14 -1.50 18.07
CA GLN A 281 16.37 -0.97 16.96
C GLN A 281 15.66 0.33 17.38
N GLY A 282 16.25 1.47 17.06
CA GLY A 282 15.72 2.77 17.49
C GLY A 282 15.59 2.87 19.01
N GLU A 283 14.37 2.99 19.53
CA GLU A 283 14.10 3.03 20.97
C GLU A 283 13.96 1.64 21.63
N ILE A 284 14.12 0.58 20.89
CA ILE A 284 13.99 -0.81 21.36
C ILE A 284 15.38 -1.32 21.75
N PRO A 285 15.65 -1.59 23.05
CA PRO A 285 16.91 -2.17 23.48
C PRO A 285 17.11 -3.60 22.95
N ALA A 286 18.36 -4.04 22.91
CA ALA A 286 18.69 -5.44 22.61
C ALA A 286 17.98 -6.39 23.58
N ASN A 287 17.62 -7.57 23.09
CA ASN A 287 16.93 -8.65 23.84
C ASN A 287 15.58 -8.22 24.43
N SER A 288 14.88 -7.27 23.78
CA SER A 288 13.55 -6.84 24.21
C SER A 288 12.46 -7.82 23.78
N THR A 289 11.57 -8.16 24.72
CA THR A 289 10.25 -8.71 24.38
C THR A 289 9.37 -7.57 23.93
N LEU A 290 8.69 -7.73 22.79
CA LEU A 290 7.82 -6.73 22.20
C LEU A 290 6.36 -7.11 22.37
N VAL A 291 5.53 -6.13 22.69
CA VAL A 291 4.08 -6.32 22.82
C VAL A 291 3.39 -5.44 21.78
N PHE A 292 2.53 -6.03 20.96
CA PHE A 292 1.78 -5.30 19.96
C PHE A 292 0.29 -5.58 20.09
N VAL A 293 -0.52 -4.58 19.75
CA VAL A 293 -1.93 -4.77 19.41
C VAL A 293 -2.09 -4.39 17.95
N VAL A 294 -2.56 -5.33 17.15
CA VAL A 294 -2.63 -5.23 15.69
C VAL A 294 -4.07 -5.41 15.24
N ASP A 295 -4.60 -4.41 14.53
CA ASP A 295 -5.88 -4.46 13.82
C ASP A 295 -5.60 -4.84 12.35
N ILE A 296 -6.16 -5.95 11.88
CA ILE A 296 -6.01 -6.43 10.51
C ILE A 296 -7.12 -5.82 9.66
N LEU A 297 -6.75 -4.93 8.72
CA LEU A 297 -7.70 -4.12 7.95
C LEU A 297 -7.98 -4.66 6.56
N ALA A 298 -6.96 -5.24 5.93
CA ALA A 298 -7.05 -5.91 4.63
C ALA A 298 -5.89 -6.91 4.47
N LYS A 299 -5.95 -7.75 3.43
CA LYS A 299 -4.85 -8.64 3.04
C LYS A 299 -4.77 -8.76 1.53
N TYR A 300 -3.58 -9.09 1.02
CA TYR A 300 -3.35 -9.41 -0.40
C TYR A 300 -2.08 -10.26 -0.62
#